data_670c86a1b5b46200a1be476e461b8179
#
_entry.id   670c86a1b5b46200a1be476e461b8179
#
_cell.length_a   1.000
_cell.length_b   1.000
_cell.length_c   1.000
_cell.angle_alpha   90.00
_cell.angle_beta   90.00
_cell.angle_gamma   90.00
#
_symmetry.space_group_name_H-M   'P 1'
#
loop_
_entity.id
_entity.type
_entity.pdbx_description
1 polymer ?
#
loop_
_entity_poly.entity_id
_entity_poly.type
_entity_poly.pdbx_seq_one_letter_code
_entity_poly.pdbx_strand_id
1 'polypeptide(L)'
;MTCVVSSLVTENTARKVAVAQRSAATATTAVAQPAGETPDRILMALHNPSMVQALVDLSLMLRTPHSVAPIIALNVVLDNNPSARQSGEEQLEHAVKLAAATNMRIQTYQRWSVNVASGISHTIKERAVSDLVLGLHQKERLSDTFYGKLSTDLLGAIDRQIFIFRATMPLNTMQRIQLLVPPKAEYEQGFGGWLDRIALLARQLTCGINAYSTADTLTAVEHYVGSKHNGVPLLGTEYRSWNDLVPLAHNARTDHLVVFVCARRGTISFHNYLDRLPDQIERYFSSRNVLMVYPQQPFTRRS
;
A
#
# COMPACT_ATOMS: atom_id res chain seq x y z
N MET A 1 63.68 11.75 13.74
CA MET A 1 62.47 12.43 13.20
C MET A 1 61.89 11.72 12.02
N THR A 2 61.73 10.38 12.03
CA THR A 2 61.29 9.57 10.85
C THR A 2 60.04 8.75 11.13
N CYS A 3 59.49 8.71 12.33
CA CYS A 3 58.33 7.86 12.64
C CYS A 3 56.96 8.52 12.54
N VAL A 4 56.85 9.86 12.40
CA VAL A 4 55.53 10.54 12.38
C VAL A 4 54.96 10.68 10.97
N VAL A 5 55.80 10.65 9.93
CA VAL A 5 55.39 10.80 8.53
C VAL A 5 54.80 9.51 7.94
N SER A 6 55.20 8.34 8.41
CA SER A 6 54.68 7.04 7.91
C SER A 6 53.28 6.74 8.40
N SER A 7 52.90 7.23 9.60
CA SER A 7 51.55 7.01 10.17
C SER A 7 50.45 7.79 9.41
N LEU A 8 50.73 9.02 9.01
CA LEU A 8 49.76 9.86 8.27
C LEU A 8 49.49 9.39 6.82
N VAL A 9 50.49 8.78 6.19
CA VAL A 9 50.35 8.24 4.80
C VAL A 9 49.55 6.95 4.81
N THR A 10 49.72 6.09 5.83
CA THR A 10 48.97 4.84 5.96
C THR A 10 47.49 5.10 6.32
N GLU A 11 47.21 6.11 7.14
CA GLU A 11 45.80 6.42 7.51
C GLU A 11 45.02 7.04 6.35
N ASN A 12 45.64 7.88 5.53
CA ASN A 12 45.01 8.46 4.34
C ASN A 12 44.80 7.43 3.21
N THR A 13 45.69 6.44 3.05
CA THR A 13 45.48 5.36 2.09
C THR A 13 44.41 4.37 2.55
N ALA A 14 44.34 4.04 3.84
CA ALA A 14 43.29 3.19 4.40
C ALA A 14 41.90 3.84 4.28
N ARG A 15 41.78 5.15 4.51
CA ARG A 15 40.52 5.90 4.28
C ARG A 15 40.09 5.92 2.81
N LYS A 16 41.01 6.12 1.88
CA LYS A 16 40.70 6.09 0.43
C LYS A 16 40.26 4.72 -0.05
N VAL A 17 40.89 3.64 0.45
CA VAL A 17 40.50 2.25 0.12
C VAL A 17 39.13 1.91 0.72
N ALA A 18 38.84 2.34 1.96
CA ALA A 18 37.52 2.10 2.58
C ALA A 18 36.39 2.88 1.89
N VAL A 19 36.65 4.11 1.39
CA VAL A 19 35.70 4.88 0.59
C VAL A 19 35.50 4.27 -0.78
N ALA A 20 36.57 3.80 -1.44
CA ALA A 20 36.50 3.13 -2.74
C ALA A 20 35.77 1.77 -2.64
N GLN A 21 35.98 1.00 -1.57
CA GLN A 21 35.25 -0.26 -1.35
C GLN A 21 33.77 -0.02 -1.01
N ARG A 22 33.41 1.04 -0.29
CA ARG A 22 32.02 1.43 -0.09
C ARG A 22 31.35 1.90 -1.38
N SER A 23 32.06 2.64 -2.24
CA SER A 23 31.56 3.06 -3.55
C SER A 23 31.43 1.89 -4.52
N ALA A 24 32.32 0.91 -4.49
CA ALA A 24 32.24 -0.31 -5.29
C ALA A 24 31.14 -1.25 -4.81
N ALA A 25 30.91 -1.39 -3.50
CA ALA A 25 29.80 -2.17 -2.94
C ALA A 25 28.42 -1.55 -3.25
N THR A 26 28.35 -0.22 -3.46
CA THR A 26 27.11 0.45 -3.88
C THR A 26 26.90 0.39 -5.40
N ALA A 27 27.95 0.17 -6.18
CA ALA A 27 27.89 0.11 -7.65
C ALA A 27 27.58 -1.29 -8.22
N THR A 28 27.66 -2.36 -7.43
CA THR A 28 27.56 -3.74 -7.93
C THR A 28 26.13 -4.32 -7.86
N THR A 29 25.10 -3.53 -7.58
CA THR A 29 23.70 -3.99 -7.58
C THR A 29 22.74 -3.10 -8.38
N ALA A 30 23.23 -2.30 -9.31
CA ALA A 30 22.38 -1.70 -10.34
C ALA A 30 22.35 -2.65 -11.55
N VAL A 31 21.62 -3.77 -11.43
CA VAL A 31 21.13 -4.49 -12.60
C VAL A 31 20.18 -3.52 -13.30
N ALA A 32 20.55 -3.04 -14.48
CA ALA A 32 19.69 -2.22 -15.32
C ALA A 32 18.38 -2.97 -15.58
N GLN A 33 17.30 -2.54 -14.92
CA GLN A 33 15.95 -3.01 -15.22
C GLN A 33 15.55 -2.48 -16.60
N PRO A 34 14.88 -3.29 -17.44
CA PRO A 34 14.37 -2.83 -18.72
C PRO A 34 13.41 -1.65 -18.48
N ALA A 35 13.57 -0.60 -19.28
CA ALA A 35 12.74 0.59 -19.24
C ALA A 35 11.27 0.22 -19.53
N GLY A 36 10.40 0.22 -18.53
CA GLY A 36 8.97 -0.02 -18.70
C GLY A 36 8.21 -0.60 -17.50
N GLU A 37 8.84 -1.33 -16.60
CA GLU A 37 8.14 -1.89 -15.43
C GLU A 37 8.45 -1.07 -14.17
N THR A 38 7.40 -0.49 -13.58
CA THR A 38 7.52 0.07 -12.23
C THR A 38 7.91 -1.06 -11.27
N PRO A 39 8.95 -0.89 -10.46
CA PRO A 39 9.39 -1.94 -9.54
C PRO A 39 8.22 -2.32 -8.61
N ASP A 40 7.97 -3.62 -8.47
CA ASP A 40 6.99 -4.17 -7.53
C ASP A 40 7.49 -4.00 -6.09
N ARG A 41 7.44 -2.76 -5.60
CA ARG A 41 7.96 -2.40 -4.28
C ARG A 41 6.87 -1.80 -3.41
N ILE A 42 6.47 -2.57 -2.40
CA ILE A 42 5.42 -2.20 -1.46
C ILE A 42 6.06 -1.50 -0.26
N LEU A 43 5.53 -0.33 0.11
CA LEU A 43 5.82 0.38 1.34
C LEU A 43 4.63 0.24 2.30
N MET A 44 4.83 -0.33 3.49
CA MET A 44 3.86 -0.25 4.57
C MET A 44 4.29 0.80 5.60
N ALA A 45 3.40 1.74 5.91
CA ALA A 45 3.66 2.74 6.93
C ALA A 45 3.05 2.27 8.27
N LEU A 46 3.94 2.06 9.24
CA LEU A 46 3.60 1.59 10.58
C LEU A 46 3.45 2.77 11.53
N HIS A 47 2.30 2.90 12.15
CA HIS A 47 2.02 3.94 13.13
C HIS A 47 1.33 3.36 14.38
N ASN A 48 0.52 2.33 14.21
CA ASN A 48 -0.23 1.72 15.28
C ASN A 48 0.23 0.26 15.51
N PRO A 49 0.72 -0.08 16.72
CA PRO A 49 1.21 -1.42 17.04
C PRO A 49 0.20 -2.54 16.76
N SER A 50 -1.11 -2.28 17.00
CA SER A 50 -2.15 -3.28 16.80
C SER A 50 -2.42 -3.64 15.33
N MET A 51 -1.95 -2.80 14.40
CA MET A 51 -2.14 -3.02 12.96
C MET A 51 -0.95 -3.71 12.28
N VAL A 52 0.18 -3.87 12.96
CA VAL A 52 1.42 -4.38 12.36
C VAL A 52 1.20 -5.74 11.69
N GLN A 53 0.58 -6.70 12.40
CA GLN A 53 0.28 -8.02 11.84
C GLN A 53 -0.59 -7.91 10.58
N ALA A 54 -1.68 -7.17 10.64
CA ALA A 54 -2.63 -7.04 9.54
C ALA A 54 -1.99 -6.38 8.30
N LEU A 55 -1.10 -5.40 8.50
CA LEU A 55 -0.39 -4.74 7.39
C LEU A 55 0.70 -5.63 6.79
N VAL A 56 1.40 -6.41 7.59
CA VAL A 56 2.36 -7.40 7.11
C VAL A 56 1.63 -8.45 6.26
N ASP A 57 0.55 -9.04 6.78
CA ASP A 57 -0.23 -10.04 6.06
C ASP A 57 -0.77 -9.50 4.72
N LEU A 58 -1.37 -8.29 4.74
CA LEU A 58 -1.84 -7.66 3.52
C LEU A 58 -0.71 -7.40 2.52
N SER A 59 0.42 -6.85 2.98
CA SER A 59 1.55 -6.54 2.10
C SER A 59 2.16 -7.79 1.46
N LEU A 60 2.23 -8.90 2.21
CA LEU A 60 2.68 -10.20 1.69
C LEU A 60 1.71 -10.74 0.62
N MET A 61 0.40 -10.63 0.86
CA MET A 61 -0.62 -11.13 -0.06
C MET A 61 -0.79 -10.26 -1.33
N LEU A 62 -0.46 -8.97 -1.26
CA LEU A 62 -0.47 -8.07 -2.42
C LEU A 62 0.78 -8.19 -3.29
N ARG A 63 1.85 -8.81 -2.78
CA ARG A 63 3.13 -8.92 -3.48
C ARG A 63 3.04 -9.86 -4.66
N THR A 64 3.60 -9.45 -5.81
CA THR A 64 3.69 -10.31 -6.99
C THR A 64 4.53 -11.55 -6.69
N PRO A 65 4.07 -12.75 -7.05
CA PRO A 65 4.88 -13.97 -6.98
C PRO A 65 6.22 -13.76 -7.71
N HIS A 66 7.29 -14.27 -7.13
CA HIS A 66 8.66 -14.15 -7.67
C HIS A 66 9.25 -12.73 -7.71
N SER A 67 8.56 -11.71 -7.19
CA SER A 67 9.19 -10.41 -7.03
C SER A 67 10.41 -10.51 -6.11
N VAL A 68 11.54 -9.98 -6.54
CA VAL A 68 12.78 -9.92 -5.74
C VAL A 68 12.86 -8.64 -4.89
N ALA A 69 11.97 -7.69 -5.16
CA ALA A 69 11.95 -6.43 -4.43
C ALA A 69 11.52 -6.66 -2.96
N PRO A 70 12.24 -6.10 -1.98
CA PRO A 70 11.86 -6.21 -0.58
C PRO A 70 10.60 -5.38 -0.30
N ILE A 71 9.79 -5.83 0.66
CA ILE A 71 8.76 -4.99 1.28
C ILE A 71 9.48 -4.00 2.21
N ILE A 72 9.05 -2.77 2.18
CA ILE A 72 9.59 -1.69 3.03
C ILE A 72 8.61 -1.44 4.18
N ALA A 73 9.11 -1.48 5.42
CA ALA A 73 8.39 -1.02 6.60
C ALA A 73 8.94 0.34 7.01
N LEU A 74 8.08 1.34 7.08
CA LEU A 74 8.43 2.71 7.45
C LEU A 74 7.70 3.11 8.72
N ASN A 75 8.44 3.62 9.70
CA ASN A 75 7.90 4.37 10.82
C ASN A 75 8.33 5.84 10.70
N VAL A 76 7.40 6.79 10.79
CA VAL A 76 7.69 8.23 10.74
C VAL A 76 7.56 8.80 12.14
N VAL A 77 8.66 9.36 12.65
CA VAL A 77 8.74 10.04 13.95
C VAL A 77 8.61 11.55 13.73
N LEU A 78 7.65 12.19 14.39
CA LEU A 78 7.38 13.62 14.23
C LEU A 78 8.20 14.49 15.17
N ASP A 79 8.42 14.03 16.40
CA ASP A 79 9.07 14.77 17.46
C ASP A 79 10.29 14.02 17.98
N ASN A 80 11.21 14.76 18.62
CA ASN A 80 12.35 14.17 19.31
C ASN A 80 11.93 13.49 20.63
N ASN A 81 10.83 12.74 20.59
CA ASN A 81 10.28 12.00 21.72
C ASN A 81 10.89 10.60 21.76
N PRO A 82 11.71 10.26 22.76
CA PRO A 82 12.36 8.96 22.88
C PRO A 82 11.35 7.79 22.93
N SER A 83 10.20 7.97 23.57
CA SER A 83 9.19 6.91 23.67
C SER A 83 8.50 6.64 22.34
N ALA A 84 8.22 7.67 21.53
CA ALA A 84 7.67 7.49 20.18
C ALA A 84 8.67 6.80 19.24
N ARG A 85 9.94 7.13 19.40
CA ARG A 85 11.03 6.47 18.66
C ARG A 85 11.14 5.00 19.02
N GLN A 86 11.18 4.68 20.32
CA GLN A 86 11.25 3.29 20.80
C GLN A 86 10.04 2.48 20.34
N SER A 87 8.81 3.00 20.48
CA SER A 87 7.60 2.35 19.98
C SER A 87 7.64 2.07 18.47
N GLY A 88 8.21 3.01 17.69
CA GLY A 88 8.43 2.82 16.26
C GLY A 88 9.43 1.71 15.95
N GLU A 89 10.54 1.64 16.68
CA GLU A 89 11.55 0.57 16.55
C GLU A 89 10.93 -0.81 16.88
N GLU A 90 10.15 -0.91 17.95
CA GLU A 90 9.44 -2.15 18.33
C GLU A 90 8.46 -2.62 17.26
N GLN A 91 7.71 -1.70 16.63
CA GLN A 91 6.81 -2.02 15.51
C GLN A 91 7.58 -2.55 14.29
N LEU A 92 8.71 -1.93 13.95
CA LEU A 92 9.57 -2.36 12.85
C LEU A 92 10.17 -3.75 13.10
N GLU A 93 10.66 -4.00 14.30
CA GLU A 93 11.17 -5.33 14.71
C GLU A 93 10.07 -6.40 14.67
N HIS A 94 8.87 -6.05 15.14
CA HIS A 94 7.73 -6.96 15.08
C HIS A 94 7.38 -7.33 13.64
N ALA A 95 7.34 -6.36 12.73
CA ALA A 95 7.10 -6.61 11.32
C ALA A 95 8.15 -7.55 10.68
N VAL A 96 9.44 -7.37 11.04
CA VAL A 96 10.51 -8.27 10.58
C VAL A 96 10.32 -9.69 11.10
N LYS A 97 9.97 -9.86 12.39
CA LYS A 97 9.72 -11.19 12.99
C LYS A 97 8.57 -11.91 12.30
N LEU A 98 7.47 -11.19 12.02
CA LEU A 98 6.31 -11.74 11.31
C LEU A 98 6.66 -12.21 9.89
N ALA A 99 7.38 -11.39 9.14
CA ALA A 99 7.78 -11.74 7.78
C ALA A 99 8.80 -12.89 7.72
N ALA A 100 9.69 -12.96 8.71
CA ALA A 100 10.67 -14.05 8.80
C ALA A 100 10.00 -15.43 8.89
N ALA A 101 8.81 -15.54 9.50
CA ALA A 101 8.03 -16.77 9.56
C ALA A 101 7.58 -17.26 8.16
N THR A 102 7.57 -16.39 7.15
CA THR A 102 7.21 -16.70 5.76
C THR A 102 8.42 -16.68 4.82
N ASN A 103 9.65 -16.71 5.35
CA ASN A 103 10.90 -16.55 4.58
C ASN A 103 10.99 -15.26 3.75
N MET A 104 10.25 -14.22 4.14
CA MET A 104 10.25 -12.95 3.44
C MET A 104 11.12 -11.92 4.15
N ARG A 105 11.81 -11.09 3.36
CA ARG A 105 12.65 -10.01 3.88
C ARG A 105 11.89 -8.70 3.85
N ILE A 106 11.86 -8.02 5.00
CA ILE A 106 11.40 -6.65 5.15
C ILE A 106 12.61 -5.76 5.38
N GLN A 107 12.68 -4.65 4.65
CA GLN A 107 13.61 -3.56 4.93
C GLN A 107 12.93 -2.53 5.81
N THR A 108 13.54 -2.20 6.94
CA THR A 108 12.98 -1.27 7.91
C THR A 108 13.61 0.11 7.78
N TYR A 109 12.80 1.16 7.90
CA TYR A 109 13.24 2.54 7.94
C TYR A 109 12.49 3.28 9.04
N GLN A 110 13.23 3.99 9.89
CA GLN A 110 12.67 5.00 10.77
C GLN A 110 13.12 6.37 10.26
N ARG A 111 12.17 7.28 10.07
CA ARG A 111 12.45 8.59 9.47
C ARG A 111 11.88 9.71 10.34
N TRP A 112 12.68 10.73 10.56
CA TRP A 112 12.25 11.99 11.11
C TRP A 112 11.62 12.86 10.03
N SER A 113 10.47 13.46 10.34
CA SER A 113 9.79 14.37 9.41
C SER A 113 8.92 15.37 10.15
N VAL A 114 8.69 16.52 9.54
CA VAL A 114 7.78 17.56 10.07
C VAL A 114 6.33 17.11 10.11
N ASN A 115 5.95 16.19 9.23
CA ASN A 115 4.65 15.51 9.25
C ASN A 115 4.75 14.13 8.59
N VAL A 116 3.76 13.27 8.88
CA VAL A 116 3.75 11.87 8.42
C VAL A 116 3.69 11.78 6.89
N ALA A 117 2.85 12.61 6.25
CA ALA A 117 2.68 12.58 4.80
C ALA A 117 3.97 12.92 4.05
N SER A 118 4.72 13.92 4.53
CA SER A 118 6.02 14.27 3.96
C SER A 118 7.05 13.15 4.11
N GLY A 119 7.11 12.52 5.30
CA GLY A 119 8.02 11.40 5.55
C GLY A 119 7.74 10.22 4.62
N ILE A 120 6.48 9.87 4.43
CA ILE A 120 6.05 8.82 3.51
C ILE A 120 6.38 9.21 2.06
N SER A 121 6.00 10.43 1.62
CA SER A 121 6.20 10.89 0.24
C SER A 121 7.68 10.91 -0.16
N HIS A 122 8.56 11.37 0.73
CA HIS A 122 10.00 11.33 0.49
C HIS A 122 10.52 9.90 0.36
N THR A 123 10.09 8.98 1.24
CA THR A 123 10.52 7.57 1.17
C THR A 123 10.04 6.90 -0.11
N ILE A 124 8.81 7.19 -0.57
CA ILE A 124 8.28 6.69 -1.83
C ILE A 124 9.17 7.08 -3.01
N LYS A 125 9.57 8.36 -3.07
CA LYS A 125 10.45 8.87 -4.14
C LYS A 125 11.86 8.28 -4.08
N GLU A 126 12.46 8.26 -2.89
CA GLU A 126 13.82 7.74 -2.69
C GLU A 126 13.95 6.24 -2.98
N ARG A 127 12.90 5.48 -2.72
CA ARG A 127 12.92 4.01 -2.82
C ARG A 127 12.19 3.48 -4.03
N ALA A 128 11.72 4.34 -4.93
CA ALA A 128 10.96 3.96 -6.12
C ALA A 128 9.80 2.98 -5.80
N VAL A 129 8.98 3.36 -4.81
CA VAL A 129 7.84 2.55 -4.34
C VAL A 129 6.72 2.58 -5.37
N SER A 130 6.09 1.43 -5.62
CA SER A 130 4.89 1.31 -6.48
C SER A 130 3.59 1.44 -5.69
N ASP A 131 3.54 0.82 -4.52
CA ASP A 131 2.33 0.70 -3.72
C ASP A 131 2.56 1.12 -2.28
N LEU A 132 1.65 1.93 -1.73
CA LEU A 132 1.64 2.33 -0.33
C LEU A 132 0.53 1.60 0.41
N VAL A 133 0.85 0.98 1.54
CA VAL A 133 -0.11 0.30 2.43
C VAL A 133 -0.18 1.04 3.76
N LEU A 134 -1.38 1.45 4.16
CA LEU A 134 -1.69 2.18 5.39
C LEU A 134 -2.70 1.40 6.22
N GLY A 135 -2.58 1.45 7.53
CA GLY A 135 -3.54 0.87 8.47
C GLY A 135 -4.43 1.91 9.12
N LEU A 136 -5.69 1.54 9.31
CA LEU A 136 -6.64 2.28 10.13
C LEU A 136 -7.07 1.41 11.31
N HIS A 137 -6.84 1.91 12.52
CA HIS A 137 -7.25 1.18 13.73
C HIS A 137 -8.78 1.10 13.84
N GLN A 138 -9.32 0.01 14.44
CA GLN A 138 -10.76 -0.19 14.60
C GLN A 138 -11.49 0.94 15.35
N LYS A 139 -10.79 1.59 16.31
CA LYS A 139 -11.32 2.68 17.12
C LYS A 139 -11.23 4.05 16.44
N GLU A 140 -10.47 4.14 15.35
CA GLU A 140 -10.33 5.37 14.60
C GLU A 140 -11.44 5.43 13.56
N ARG A 141 -12.12 6.55 13.49
CA ARG A 141 -13.11 6.81 12.43
C ARG A 141 -12.37 7.19 11.15
N LEU A 142 -12.89 6.74 10.02
CA LEU A 142 -12.39 7.16 8.71
C LEU A 142 -12.52 8.67 8.48
N SER A 143 -13.45 9.29 9.18
CA SER A 143 -13.69 10.74 9.19
C SER A 143 -12.84 11.50 10.22
N ASP A 144 -12.05 10.83 11.07
CA ASP A 144 -11.23 11.51 12.05
C ASP A 144 -10.30 12.51 11.37
N THR A 145 -10.27 13.73 11.90
CA THR A 145 -9.58 14.87 11.27
C THR A 145 -8.11 14.58 10.99
N PHE A 146 -7.47 13.82 11.86
CA PHE A 146 -6.05 13.45 11.68
C PHE A 146 -5.87 12.47 10.50
N TYR A 147 -6.68 11.41 10.44
CA TYR A 147 -6.58 10.42 9.37
C TYR A 147 -7.11 10.96 8.05
N GLY A 148 -8.21 11.70 8.08
CA GLY A 148 -8.75 12.38 6.91
C GLY A 148 -7.75 13.39 6.33
N LYS A 149 -7.05 14.15 7.18
CA LYS A 149 -5.98 15.05 6.77
C LYS A 149 -4.78 14.29 6.18
N LEU A 150 -4.33 13.22 6.84
CA LEU A 150 -3.22 12.40 6.33
C LEU A 150 -3.52 11.83 4.95
N SER A 151 -4.70 11.23 4.75
CA SER A 151 -5.10 10.67 3.45
C SER A 151 -5.23 11.76 2.39
N THR A 152 -5.79 12.93 2.73
CA THR A 152 -5.90 14.07 1.81
C THR A 152 -4.52 14.58 1.39
N ASP A 153 -3.60 14.75 2.36
CA ASP A 153 -2.24 15.21 2.09
C ASP A 153 -1.46 14.20 1.23
N LEU A 154 -1.62 12.90 1.51
CA LEU A 154 -1.01 11.83 0.72
C LEU A 154 -1.58 11.75 -0.70
N LEU A 155 -2.90 11.81 -0.85
CA LEU A 155 -3.56 11.79 -2.16
C LEU A 155 -3.16 12.99 -3.03
N GLY A 156 -2.85 14.13 -2.41
CA GLY A 156 -2.34 15.32 -3.09
C GLY A 156 -0.85 15.28 -3.44
N ALA A 157 -0.05 14.49 -2.71
CA ALA A 157 1.41 14.47 -2.80
C ALA A 157 1.98 13.26 -3.55
N ILE A 158 1.20 12.20 -3.71
CA ILE A 158 1.64 10.89 -4.21
C ILE A 158 0.79 10.48 -5.40
N ASP A 159 1.43 10.10 -6.49
CA ASP A 159 0.81 9.55 -7.71
C ASP A 159 0.68 8.01 -7.67
N ARG A 160 1.26 7.37 -6.68
CA ARG A 160 1.30 5.92 -6.53
C ARG A 160 -0.03 5.34 -6.06
N GLN A 161 -0.18 4.04 -6.24
CA GLN A 161 -1.32 3.29 -5.71
C GLN A 161 -1.28 3.28 -4.18
N ILE A 162 -2.44 3.48 -3.54
CA ILE A 162 -2.56 3.52 -2.08
C ILE A 162 -3.64 2.53 -1.64
N PHE A 163 -3.28 1.68 -0.68
CA PHE A 163 -4.16 0.77 0.02
C PHE A 163 -4.34 1.26 1.45
N ILE A 164 -5.58 1.46 1.88
CA ILE A 164 -5.93 1.84 3.25
C ILE A 164 -6.76 0.71 3.84
N PHE A 165 -6.22 0.03 4.85
CA PHE A 165 -6.81 -1.19 5.40
C PHE A 165 -7.31 -0.99 6.82
N ARG A 166 -8.57 -1.36 7.05
CA ARG A 166 -9.15 -1.52 8.37
C ARG A 166 -9.39 -3.00 8.64
N ALA A 167 -8.65 -3.56 9.59
CA ALA A 167 -8.75 -4.96 10.00
C ALA A 167 -9.63 -5.07 11.25
N THR A 168 -10.64 -5.91 11.18
CA THR A 168 -11.48 -6.32 12.33
C THR A 168 -11.27 -7.79 12.66
N MET A 169 -10.84 -8.58 11.67
CA MET A 169 -10.54 -10.00 11.76
C MET A 169 -9.25 -10.32 11.00
N PRO A 170 -8.58 -11.44 11.29
CA PRO A 170 -7.42 -11.88 10.53
C PRO A 170 -7.73 -12.01 9.03
N LEU A 171 -6.86 -11.49 8.18
CA LEU A 171 -7.12 -11.42 6.73
C LEU A 171 -7.24 -12.82 6.09
N ASN A 172 -6.50 -13.80 6.58
CA ASN A 172 -6.53 -15.18 6.10
C ASN A 172 -7.85 -15.94 6.40
N THR A 173 -8.76 -15.34 7.15
CA THR A 173 -10.10 -15.91 7.41
C THR A 173 -11.15 -15.46 6.40
N MET A 174 -10.80 -14.59 5.46
CA MET A 174 -11.73 -14.06 4.48
C MET A 174 -12.08 -15.10 3.42
N GLN A 175 -13.37 -15.30 3.20
CA GLN A 175 -13.92 -16.31 2.27
C GLN A 175 -14.37 -15.70 0.94
N ARG A 176 -14.48 -14.37 0.85
CA ARG A 176 -14.97 -13.68 -0.34
C ARG A 176 -14.48 -12.22 -0.36
N ILE A 177 -14.21 -11.73 -1.55
CA ILE A 177 -13.98 -10.30 -1.78
C ILE A 177 -15.24 -9.69 -2.38
N GLN A 178 -15.76 -8.64 -1.73
CA GLN A 178 -16.84 -7.80 -2.26
C GLN A 178 -16.20 -6.54 -2.83
N LEU A 179 -16.06 -6.48 -4.14
CA LEU A 179 -15.30 -5.44 -4.85
C LEU A 179 -16.25 -4.41 -5.46
N LEU A 180 -16.21 -3.19 -4.96
CA LEU A 180 -16.98 -2.07 -5.50
C LEU A 180 -16.09 -1.20 -6.37
N VAL A 181 -16.46 -1.08 -7.63
CA VAL A 181 -15.70 -0.33 -8.63
C VAL A 181 -16.52 0.87 -9.11
N PRO A 182 -15.98 2.10 -9.08
CA PRO A 182 -16.72 3.26 -9.58
C PRO A 182 -16.91 3.16 -11.09
N PRO A 183 -18.01 3.71 -11.64
CA PRO A 183 -18.21 3.79 -13.08
C PRO A 183 -17.02 4.47 -13.77
N LYS A 184 -16.67 4.01 -14.97
CA LYS A 184 -15.56 4.54 -15.78
C LYS A 184 -14.18 4.31 -15.21
N ALA A 185 -14.01 3.43 -14.21
CA ALA A 185 -12.70 3.08 -13.67
C ALA A 185 -11.76 2.46 -14.71
N GLU A 186 -12.31 1.80 -15.74
CA GLU A 186 -11.59 1.20 -16.86
C GLU A 186 -10.78 2.23 -17.68
N TYR A 187 -11.16 3.49 -17.63
CA TYR A 187 -10.45 4.59 -18.32
C TYR A 187 -9.33 5.21 -17.47
N GLU A 188 -9.17 4.80 -16.21
CA GLU A 188 -8.09 5.26 -15.35
C GLU A 188 -6.78 4.53 -15.66
N GLN A 189 -5.67 5.28 -15.71
CA GLN A 189 -4.36 4.70 -15.99
C GLN A 189 -3.98 3.56 -15.03
N GLY A 190 -4.38 3.65 -13.76
CA GLY A 190 -4.11 2.66 -12.73
C GLY A 190 -5.03 1.44 -12.74
N PHE A 191 -5.96 1.30 -13.72
CA PHE A 191 -6.99 0.27 -13.74
C PHE A 191 -6.40 -1.15 -13.62
N GLY A 192 -5.47 -1.50 -14.48
CA GLY A 192 -4.84 -2.83 -14.45
C GLY A 192 -4.04 -3.07 -13.17
N GLY A 193 -3.35 -2.04 -12.64
CA GLY A 193 -2.48 -2.19 -11.48
C GLY A 193 -3.21 -2.61 -10.21
N TRP A 194 -4.33 -1.98 -9.90
CA TRP A 194 -5.10 -2.36 -8.71
C TRP A 194 -5.85 -3.69 -8.91
N LEU A 195 -6.31 -4.01 -10.14
CA LEU A 195 -6.93 -5.30 -10.45
C LEU A 195 -5.93 -6.45 -10.27
N ASP A 196 -4.69 -6.29 -10.72
CA ASP A 196 -3.63 -7.26 -10.50
C ASP A 196 -3.46 -7.55 -8.99
N ARG A 197 -3.43 -6.51 -8.15
CA ARG A 197 -3.30 -6.67 -6.69
C ARG A 197 -4.51 -7.37 -6.06
N ILE A 198 -5.72 -7.01 -6.45
CA ILE A 198 -6.93 -7.65 -5.91
C ILE A 198 -7.07 -9.11 -6.39
N ALA A 199 -6.71 -9.40 -7.63
CA ALA A 199 -6.69 -10.77 -8.14
C ALA A 199 -5.63 -11.63 -7.43
N LEU A 200 -4.44 -11.08 -7.15
CA LEU A 200 -3.42 -11.74 -6.34
C LEU A 200 -3.93 -12.02 -4.92
N LEU A 201 -4.56 -11.02 -4.28
CA LEU A 201 -5.15 -11.16 -2.96
C LEU A 201 -6.21 -12.26 -2.94
N ALA A 202 -7.12 -12.29 -3.92
CA ALA A 202 -8.14 -13.34 -4.04
C ALA A 202 -7.51 -14.74 -4.17
N ARG A 203 -6.44 -14.84 -4.93
CA ARG A 203 -5.68 -16.08 -5.13
C ARG A 203 -5.00 -16.55 -3.84
N GLN A 204 -4.37 -15.64 -3.09
CA GLN A 204 -3.73 -15.94 -1.80
C GLN A 204 -4.76 -16.36 -0.75
N LEU A 205 -5.93 -15.74 -0.75
CA LEU A 205 -7.05 -16.08 0.13
C LEU A 205 -7.84 -17.32 -0.36
N THR A 206 -7.54 -17.84 -1.54
CA THR A 206 -8.26 -18.95 -2.18
C THR A 206 -9.77 -18.66 -2.24
N CYS A 207 -10.16 -17.43 -2.55
CA CYS A 207 -11.55 -16.98 -2.57
C CYS A 207 -11.94 -16.34 -3.90
N GLY A 208 -13.25 -16.22 -4.15
CA GLY A 208 -13.78 -15.54 -5.33
C GLY A 208 -14.03 -14.04 -5.06
N ILE A 209 -14.22 -13.32 -6.16
CA ILE A 209 -14.55 -11.88 -6.18
C ILE A 209 -15.99 -11.71 -6.65
N ASN A 210 -16.81 -10.98 -5.89
CA ASN A 210 -18.07 -10.42 -6.36
C ASN A 210 -17.82 -8.94 -6.68
N ALA A 211 -17.87 -8.58 -7.95
CA ALA A 211 -17.65 -7.22 -8.42
C ALA A 211 -18.98 -6.49 -8.64
N TYR A 212 -19.06 -5.26 -8.21
CA TYR A 212 -20.23 -4.38 -8.31
C TYR A 212 -19.86 -3.11 -9.04
N SER A 213 -20.49 -2.84 -10.17
CA SER A 213 -20.31 -1.62 -10.97
C SER A 213 -21.41 -1.47 -12.02
N THR A 214 -21.26 -0.52 -12.95
CA THR A 214 -22.05 -0.43 -14.16
C THR A 214 -21.68 -1.54 -15.14
N ALA A 215 -22.58 -1.89 -16.07
CA ALA A 215 -22.38 -2.98 -17.04
C ALA A 215 -21.07 -2.85 -17.83
N ASP A 216 -20.76 -1.65 -18.34
CA ASP A 216 -19.53 -1.41 -19.12
C ASP A 216 -18.26 -1.64 -18.29
N THR A 217 -18.22 -1.10 -17.07
CA THR A 217 -17.08 -1.28 -16.17
C THR A 217 -16.93 -2.73 -15.72
N LEU A 218 -18.06 -3.46 -15.46
CA LEU A 218 -18.02 -4.88 -15.15
C LEU A 218 -17.43 -5.70 -16.30
N THR A 219 -17.87 -5.44 -17.54
CA THR A 219 -17.33 -6.09 -18.72
C THR A 219 -15.81 -5.90 -18.82
N ALA A 220 -15.32 -4.68 -18.55
CA ALA A 220 -13.87 -4.41 -18.55
C ALA A 220 -13.14 -5.17 -17.44
N VAL A 221 -13.70 -5.23 -16.21
CA VAL A 221 -13.13 -5.98 -15.07
C VAL A 221 -13.09 -7.48 -15.39
N GLU A 222 -14.19 -8.05 -15.87
CA GLU A 222 -14.30 -9.46 -16.24
C GLU A 222 -13.30 -9.84 -17.34
N HIS A 223 -13.22 -9.02 -18.38
CA HIS A 223 -12.26 -9.22 -19.47
C HIS A 223 -10.81 -9.18 -18.97
N TYR A 224 -10.46 -8.19 -18.13
CA TYR A 224 -9.11 -8.06 -17.62
C TYR A 224 -8.72 -9.24 -16.73
N VAL A 225 -9.57 -9.59 -15.75
CA VAL A 225 -9.30 -10.69 -14.82
C VAL A 225 -9.28 -12.03 -15.57
N GLY A 226 -10.23 -12.26 -16.49
CA GLY A 226 -10.27 -13.48 -17.31
C GLY A 226 -9.03 -13.66 -18.19
N SER A 227 -8.48 -12.58 -18.73
CA SER A 227 -7.29 -12.64 -19.60
C SER A 227 -5.98 -12.81 -18.84
N LYS A 228 -5.80 -12.12 -17.70
CA LYS A 228 -4.53 -12.10 -16.97
C LYS A 228 -4.49 -12.96 -15.71
N HIS A 229 -5.62 -13.17 -15.08
CA HIS A 229 -5.75 -13.88 -13.81
C HIS A 229 -6.69 -15.08 -13.92
N ASN A 230 -6.54 -15.83 -15.01
CA ASN A 230 -7.34 -17.04 -15.25
C ASN A 230 -7.30 -17.95 -14.00
N GLY A 231 -8.49 -18.42 -13.57
CA GLY A 231 -8.65 -19.23 -12.36
C GLY A 231 -9.04 -18.45 -11.10
N VAL A 232 -9.14 -17.10 -11.13
CA VAL A 232 -9.80 -16.34 -10.07
C VAL A 232 -11.29 -16.27 -10.36
N PRO A 233 -12.16 -16.89 -9.52
CA PRO A 233 -13.61 -16.84 -9.74
C PRO A 233 -14.09 -15.39 -9.56
N LEU A 234 -14.73 -14.83 -10.58
CA LEU A 234 -15.29 -13.49 -10.55
C LEU A 234 -16.75 -13.52 -10.98
N LEU A 235 -17.61 -12.89 -10.18
CA LEU A 235 -19.03 -12.70 -10.47
C LEU A 235 -19.33 -11.21 -10.52
N GLY A 236 -19.75 -10.71 -11.67
CA GLY A 236 -20.22 -9.34 -11.84
C GLY A 236 -21.68 -9.20 -11.42
N THR A 237 -21.99 -8.13 -10.72
CA THR A 237 -23.37 -7.73 -10.38
C THR A 237 -23.54 -6.26 -10.73
N GLU A 238 -24.47 -5.98 -11.64
CA GLU A 238 -24.76 -4.60 -12.02
C GLU A 238 -25.35 -3.82 -10.86
N TYR A 239 -24.77 -2.66 -10.59
CA TYR A 239 -25.18 -1.76 -9.52
C TYR A 239 -25.64 -0.42 -10.11
N ARG A 240 -26.94 -0.13 -9.92
CA ARG A 240 -27.59 1.02 -10.56
C ARG A 240 -27.35 2.35 -9.86
N SER A 241 -27.08 2.32 -8.58
CA SER A 241 -26.90 3.55 -7.78
C SER A 241 -25.82 3.38 -6.71
N TRP A 242 -24.77 4.16 -6.83
CA TRP A 242 -23.72 4.23 -5.82
C TRP A 242 -24.12 4.95 -4.54
N ASN A 243 -25.27 5.60 -4.54
CA ASN A 243 -25.79 6.28 -3.35
C ASN A 243 -26.39 5.30 -2.33
N ASP A 244 -26.63 4.05 -2.73
CA ASP A 244 -27.25 3.05 -1.89
C ASP A 244 -26.33 1.85 -1.66
N LEU A 245 -25.54 1.93 -0.58
CA LEU A 245 -24.67 0.83 -0.14
C LEU A 245 -25.36 -0.15 0.81
N VAL A 246 -26.62 0.10 1.18
CA VAL A 246 -27.38 -0.71 2.14
C VAL A 246 -27.55 -2.16 1.68
N PRO A 247 -27.99 -2.46 0.44
CA PRO A 247 -28.10 -3.83 -0.03
C PRO A 247 -26.78 -4.59 0.02
N LEU A 248 -25.68 -3.91 -0.28
CA LEU A 248 -24.36 -4.51 -0.24
C LEU A 248 -23.92 -4.82 1.19
N ALA A 249 -24.19 -3.93 2.14
CA ALA A 249 -23.90 -4.13 3.55
C ALA A 249 -24.65 -5.34 4.12
N HIS A 250 -25.89 -5.57 3.67
CA HIS A 250 -26.67 -6.75 4.04
C HIS A 250 -26.08 -8.05 3.49
N ASN A 251 -25.55 -8.03 2.26
CA ASN A 251 -24.97 -9.22 1.62
C ASN A 251 -23.53 -9.50 2.08
N ALA A 252 -22.84 -8.51 2.63
CA ALA A 252 -21.47 -8.67 3.14
C ALA A 252 -21.49 -9.35 4.50
N ARG A 253 -20.98 -10.58 4.58
CA ARG A 253 -20.81 -11.32 5.84
C ARG A 253 -19.56 -10.84 6.57
N THR A 254 -19.38 -11.27 7.83
CA THR A 254 -18.20 -10.89 8.62
C THR A 254 -16.90 -11.46 8.05
N ASP A 255 -16.99 -12.63 7.40
CA ASP A 255 -15.90 -13.32 6.72
C ASP A 255 -15.68 -12.83 5.27
N HIS A 256 -16.25 -11.67 4.88
CA HIS A 256 -16.01 -11.03 3.60
C HIS A 256 -15.08 -9.82 3.75
N LEU A 257 -14.12 -9.70 2.84
CA LEU A 257 -13.33 -8.48 2.68
C LEU A 257 -14.10 -7.54 1.75
N VAL A 258 -14.44 -6.35 2.23
CA VAL A 258 -15.09 -5.32 1.41
C VAL A 258 -14.02 -4.41 0.84
N VAL A 259 -13.94 -4.34 -0.48
CA VAL A 259 -12.95 -3.53 -1.19
C VAL A 259 -13.65 -2.40 -1.94
N PHE A 260 -13.28 -1.17 -1.62
CA PHE A 260 -13.75 0.02 -2.33
C PHE A 260 -12.64 0.55 -3.23
N VAL A 261 -12.85 0.53 -4.52
CA VAL A 261 -12.00 1.27 -5.46
C VAL A 261 -12.43 2.73 -5.41
N CYS A 262 -11.51 3.59 -4.99
CA CYS A 262 -11.74 5.02 -4.81
C CYS A 262 -11.15 5.78 -6.01
N ALA A 263 -11.71 6.93 -6.33
CA ALA A 263 -11.18 7.82 -7.35
C ALA A 263 -10.66 9.11 -6.71
N ARG A 264 -9.65 9.71 -7.32
CA ARG A 264 -9.13 11.03 -6.89
C ARG A 264 -9.93 12.13 -7.54
N ARG A 265 -10.09 13.26 -6.86
CA ARG A 265 -10.77 14.43 -7.45
C ARG A 265 -10.08 14.84 -8.75
N GLY A 266 -10.88 15.09 -9.78
CA GLY A 266 -10.39 15.47 -11.11
C GLY A 266 -10.11 14.30 -12.05
N THR A 267 -10.31 13.04 -11.62
CA THR A 267 -10.23 11.88 -12.50
C THR A 267 -11.59 11.52 -13.09
N ILE A 268 -11.61 10.74 -14.15
CA ILE A 268 -12.84 10.43 -14.92
C ILE A 268 -13.83 9.57 -14.14
N SER A 269 -13.35 8.73 -13.25
CA SER A 269 -14.16 7.86 -12.40
C SER A 269 -14.59 8.52 -11.08
N PHE A 270 -14.16 9.79 -10.83
CA PHE A 270 -14.53 10.50 -9.64
C PHE A 270 -16.01 10.88 -9.65
N HIS A 271 -16.71 10.58 -8.57
CA HIS A 271 -18.08 10.98 -8.35
C HIS A 271 -18.25 11.55 -6.93
N ASN A 272 -19.10 12.57 -6.76
CA ASN A 272 -19.27 13.28 -5.49
C ASN A 272 -19.68 12.39 -4.30
N TYR A 273 -20.29 11.21 -4.54
CA TYR A 273 -20.61 10.30 -3.46
C TYR A 273 -19.35 9.73 -2.77
N LEU A 274 -18.20 9.68 -3.47
CA LEU A 274 -16.92 9.25 -2.89
C LEU A 274 -16.46 10.13 -1.72
N ASP A 275 -16.88 11.40 -1.71
CA ASP A 275 -16.62 12.30 -0.57
C ASP A 275 -17.36 11.85 0.71
N ARG A 276 -18.48 11.13 0.57
CA ARG A 276 -19.29 10.60 1.69
C ARG A 276 -18.95 9.15 2.01
N LEU A 277 -18.10 8.52 1.21
CA LEU A 277 -17.76 7.11 1.37
C LEU A 277 -17.19 6.78 2.76
N PRO A 278 -16.31 7.59 3.38
CA PRO A 278 -15.84 7.34 4.74
C PRO A 278 -16.97 7.20 5.77
N ASP A 279 -17.93 8.11 5.76
CA ASP A 279 -19.08 8.08 6.68
C ASP A 279 -19.98 6.85 6.41
N GLN A 280 -20.17 6.50 5.16
CA GLN A 280 -20.95 5.32 4.77
C GLN A 280 -20.27 4.00 5.17
N ILE A 281 -18.96 3.92 5.00
CA ILE A 281 -18.15 2.77 5.46
C ILE A 281 -18.28 2.62 6.98
N GLU A 282 -18.18 3.72 7.71
CA GLU A 282 -18.32 3.71 9.17
C GLU A 282 -19.71 3.25 9.60
N ARG A 283 -20.74 3.73 8.94
CA ARG A 283 -22.12 3.44 9.26
C ARG A 283 -22.53 1.98 8.95
N TYR A 284 -22.09 1.46 7.82
CA TYR A 284 -22.59 0.16 7.29
C TYR A 284 -21.59 -0.99 7.40
N PHE A 285 -20.30 -0.68 7.52
CA PHE A 285 -19.23 -1.69 7.48
C PHE A 285 -18.29 -1.63 8.69
N SER A 286 -18.71 -1.03 9.82
CA SER A 286 -17.86 -0.82 11.01
C SER A 286 -17.27 -2.13 11.57
N SER A 287 -17.99 -3.24 11.44
CA SER A 287 -17.58 -4.58 11.91
C SER A 287 -16.96 -5.46 10.83
N ARG A 288 -16.57 -4.90 9.70
CA ARG A 288 -16.04 -5.64 8.54
C ARG A 288 -14.59 -5.27 8.27
N ASN A 289 -13.83 -6.22 7.71
CA ASN A 289 -12.57 -5.88 7.05
C ASN A 289 -12.85 -5.03 5.82
N VAL A 290 -12.25 -3.85 5.78
CA VAL A 290 -12.43 -2.89 4.67
C VAL A 290 -11.08 -2.50 4.10
N LEU A 291 -10.96 -2.56 2.78
CA LEU A 291 -9.81 -2.12 2.02
C LEU A 291 -10.23 -1.02 1.05
N MET A 292 -9.72 0.19 1.21
CA MET A 292 -9.87 1.25 0.22
C MET A 292 -8.66 1.27 -0.69
N VAL A 293 -8.88 1.32 -1.99
CA VAL A 293 -7.83 1.33 -3.02
C VAL A 293 -7.93 2.60 -3.83
N TYR A 294 -6.89 3.43 -3.76
CA TYR A 294 -6.74 4.59 -4.63
C TYR A 294 -5.78 4.23 -5.76
N PRO A 295 -6.25 4.13 -7.01
CA PRO A 295 -5.43 3.77 -8.15
C PRO A 295 -4.25 4.72 -8.35
N GLN A 296 -3.20 4.22 -9.00
CA GLN A 296 -2.11 5.05 -9.49
C GLN A 296 -2.66 6.07 -10.48
N GLN A 297 -2.11 7.30 -10.43
CA GLN A 297 -2.47 8.37 -11.34
C GLN A 297 -1.24 8.85 -12.14
N PRO A 298 -1.43 9.42 -13.34
CA PRO A 298 -0.33 10.08 -14.04
C PRO A 298 0.20 11.24 -13.20
N PHE A 299 1.51 11.43 -13.23
CA PHE A 299 2.14 12.57 -12.57
C PHE A 299 1.71 13.87 -13.25
N THR A 300 0.68 14.51 -12.74
CA THR A 300 0.29 15.84 -13.18
C THR A 300 1.17 16.85 -12.42
N ARG A 301 2.20 17.39 -13.06
CA ARG A 301 2.88 18.58 -12.52
C ARG A 301 1.81 19.65 -12.34
N ARG A 302 1.47 19.97 -11.11
CA ARG A 302 0.77 21.22 -10.83
C ARG A 302 1.74 22.34 -11.18
N SER A 303 1.43 23.04 -12.27
CA SER A 303 2.07 24.29 -12.70
C SER A 303 1.83 25.38 -11.66
#